data_8334e1a6fa416593f85f7483289950b3
#
_entry.id   8334e1a6fa416593f85f7483289950b3
#
_cell.length_a   1.000
_cell.length_b   1.000
_cell.length_c   1.000
_cell.angle_alpha   90.00
_cell.angle_beta   90.00
_cell.angle_gamma   90.00
#
_symmetry.space_group_name_H-M   'P 1'
#
loop_
_entity.id
_entity.type
_entity.pdbx_description
1 polymer ?
#
loop_
_entity_poly.entity_id
_entity_poly.type
_entity_poly.pdbx_seq_one_letter_code
_entity_poly.pdbx_strand_id
1 'polypeptide(L)'
;MLDIISVGPGEAVLLTDDAKQAIDRADAVWCAARHAVLVPPEKARPLSPLEGAIEQMRLSSDAGQSAAVLVSGDAGLYSLLEMLKRKIGGEYLRVHPGVSALQLFAARLGVSWQDAKILSAHGRALSESALCHAVRTHRQTFCFLDAAHNPAWVRESLNLGGLENVRLFVGERLSYPDERTEAY
;
A
#
# COMPACT_ATOMS: atom_id res chain seq x y z
N MET A 1 -13.61 -3.09 18.18
CA MET A 1 -12.28 -3.38 17.58
C MET A 1 -12.40 -3.19 16.09
N LEU A 2 -11.43 -2.48 15.45
CA LEU A 2 -11.40 -2.22 14.02
C LEU A 2 -10.41 -3.17 13.32
N ASP A 3 -10.88 -3.89 12.32
CA ASP A 3 -10.04 -4.73 11.46
C ASP A 3 -9.41 -3.90 10.33
N ILE A 4 -8.09 -3.88 10.25
CA ILE A 4 -7.35 -3.30 9.12
C ILE A 4 -6.98 -4.44 8.20
N ILE A 5 -7.60 -4.48 7.03
CA ILE A 5 -7.50 -5.61 6.11
C ILE A 5 -6.66 -5.21 4.90
N SER A 6 -5.50 -5.83 4.77
CA SER A 6 -4.62 -5.68 3.62
C SER A 6 -5.19 -6.45 2.43
N VAL A 7 -5.49 -5.75 1.31
CA VAL A 7 -6.13 -6.38 0.16
C VAL A 7 -5.17 -6.68 -1.00
N GLY A 8 -3.88 -6.51 -0.79
CA GLY A 8 -2.92 -6.70 -1.86
C GLY A 8 -2.88 -5.53 -2.85
N PRO A 9 -2.12 -5.65 -3.95
CA PRO A 9 -1.94 -4.57 -4.91
C PRO A 9 -3.15 -4.30 -5.80
N GLY A 10 -4.13 -5.24 -5.90
CA GLY A 10 -5.33 -4.98 -6.69
C GLY A 10 -6.28 -6.16 -6.85
N GLU A 11 -5.84 -7.27 -7.41
CA GLU A 11 -6.68 -8.41 -7.75
C GLU A 11 -7.07 -9.25 -6.53
N ALA A 12 -8.34 -9.71 -6.50
CA ALA A 12 -8.89 -10.53 -5.42
C ALA A 12 -8.14 -11.85 -5.18
N VAL A 13 -7.44 -12.36 -6.19
CA VAL A 13 -6.63 -13.59 -6.11
C VAL A 13 -5.50 -13.49 -5.08
N LEU A 14 -5.06 -12.27 -4.76
CA LEU A 14 -4.00 -12.01 -3.78
C LEU A 14 -4.53 -11.76 -2.36
N LEU A 15 -5.84 -11.82 -2.14
CA LEU A 15 -6.42 -11.79 -0.81
C LEU A 15 -6.08 -13.08 -0.06
N THR A 16 -5.57 -12.94 1.16
CA THR A 16 -5.44 -14.08 2.07
C THR A 16 -6.81 -14.58 2.50
N ASP A 17 -6.92 -15.83 2.89
CA ASP A 17 -8.19 -16.38 3.40
C ASP A 17 -8.59 -15.69 4.71
N ASP A 18 -7.62 -15.27 5.53
CA ASP A 18 -7.88 -14.48 6.74
C ASP A 18 -8.51 -13.12 6.40
N ALA A 19 -8.00 -12.43 5.36
CA ALA A 19 -8.58 -11.18 4.88
C ALA A 19 -10.03 -11.35 4.38
N LYS A 20 -10.30 -12.41 3.60
CA LYS A 20 -11.65 -12.72 3.11
C LYS A 20 -12.61 -12.95 4.29
N GLN A 21 -12.22 -13.81 5.25
CA GLN A 21 -13.02 -14.06 6.42
C GLN A 21 -13.27 -12.81 7.28
N ALA A 22 -12.29 -11.91 7.37
CA ALA A 22 -12.45 -10.64 8.08
C ALA A 22 -13.47 -9.72 7.39
N ILE A 23 -13.46 -9.64 6.04
CA ILE A 23 -14.47 -8.92 5.25
C ILE A 23 -15.87 -9.52 5.50
N ASP A 24 -15.97 -10.84 5.45
CA ASP A 24 -17.27 -11.54 5.63
C ASP A 24 -17.86 -11.31 7.02
N ARG A 25 -17.03 -11.29 8.06
CA ARG A 25 -17.47 -11.06 9.46
C ARG A 25 -17.84 -9.62 9.77
N ALA A 26 -17.31 -8.64 9.02
CA ALA A 26 -17.55 -7.24 9.30
C ALA A 26 -19.01 -6.84 9.02
N ASP A 27 -19.59 -5.99 9.87
CA ASP A 27 -20.89 -5.36 9.64
C ASP A 27 -20.79 -4.16 8.69
N ALA A 28 -19.67 -3.44 8.75
CA ALA A 28 -19.36 -2.30 7.88
C ALA A 28 -17.90 -2.30 7.47
N VAL A 29 -17.62 -2.04 6.18
CA VAL A 29 -16.30 -2.09 5.59
C VAL A 29 -16.00 -0.79 4.84
N TRP A 30 -15.08 0.02 5.37
CA TRP A 30 -14.63 1.25 4.70
C TRP A 30 -13.58 0.93 3.64
N CYS A 31 -13.79 1.37 2.43
CA CYS A 31 -12.87 1.07 1.33
C CYS A 31 -12.79 2.21 0.30
N ALA A 32 -11.68 2.28 -0.40
CA ALA A 32 -11.59 3.09 -1.61
C ALA A 32 -12.49 2.50 -2.71
N ALA A 33 -13.01 3.33 -3.62
CA ALA A 33 -13.94 2.90 -4.67
C ALA A 33 -13.43 1.69 -5.48
N ARG A 34 -12.11 1.63 -5.76
CA ARG A 34 -11.49 0.52 -6.48
C ARG A 34 -11.55 -0.83 -5.75
N HIS A 35 -11.73 -0.81 -4.42
CA HIS A 35 -11.82 -2.04 -3.60
C HIS A 35 -13.27 -2.40 -3.25
N ALA A 36 -14.25 -1.58 -3.65
CA ALA A 36 -15.66 -1.86 -3.35
C ALA A 36 -16.14 -3.19 -3.95
N VAL A 37 -15.53 -3.63 -5.04
CA VAL A 37 -15.82 -4.95 -5.67
C VAL A 37 -15.48 -6.14 -4.75
N LEU A 38 -14.65 -5.94 -3.73
CA LEU A 38 -14.25 -6.97 -2.76
C LEU A 38 -15.22 -7.08 -1.58
N VAL A 39 -16.22 -6.20 -1.51
CA VAL A 39 -17.11 -6.06 -0.35
C VAL A 39 -18.57 -6.20 -0.81
N PRO A 40 -19.42 -6.94 -0.07
CA PRO A 40 -20.86 -6.90 -0.33
C PRO A 40 -21.39 -5.46 -0.31
N PRO A 41 -22.18 -5.04 -1.30
CA PRO A 41 -22.60 -3.63 -1.46
C PRO A 41 -23.23 -3.01 -0.21
N GLU A 42 -24.01 -3.79 0.52
CA GLU A 42 -24.71 -3.37 1.75
C GLU A 42 -23.77 -3.04 2.91
N LYS A 43 -22.57 -3.63 2.92
CA LYS A 43 -21.52 -3.41 3.93
C LYS A 43 -20.55 -2.32 3.54
N ALA A 44 -20.41 -2.01 2.25
CA ALA A 44 -19.43 -1.07 1.74
C ALA A 44 -19.71 0.36 2.20
N ARG A 45 -18.66 1.05 2.67
CA ARG A 45 -18.70 2.46 3.08
C ARG A 45 -17.55 3.20 2.42
N PRO A 46 -17.75 4.46 2.01
CA PRO A 46 -16.67 5.23 1.39
C PRO A 46 -15.56 5.56 2.40
N LEU A 47 -14.32 5.38 1.98
CA LEU A 47 -13.14 5.78 2.76
C LEU A 47 -12.79 7.27 2.60
N SER A 48 -13.39 7.96 1.66
CA SER A 48 -13.16 9.39 1.40
C SER A 48 -14.43 10.20 1.67
N PRO A 49 -14.33 11.33 2.39
CA PRO A 49 -13.11 11.89 3.01
C PRO A 49 -12.66 11.10 4.24
N LEU A 50 -11.34 10.92 4.37
CA LEU A 50 -10.76 10.01 5.35
C LEU A 50 -11.06 10.37 6.81
N GLU A 51 -11.05 11.66 7.17
CA GLU A 51 -11.35 12.11 8.54
C GLU A 51 -12.78 11.72 8.96
N GLY A 52 -13.76 11.92 8.07
CA GLY A 52 -15.14 11.51 8.32
C GLY A 52 -15.29 9.98 8.43
N ALA A 53 -14.56 9.23 7.60
CA ALA A 53 -14.57 7.78 7.65
C ALA A 53 -13.99 7.26 8.98
N ILE A 54 -12.89 7.85 9.48
CA ILE A 54 -12.28 7.47 10.76
C ILE A 54 -13.27 7.71 11.92
N GLU A 55 -13.97 8.84 11.93
CA GLU A 55 -14.98 9.11 12.96
C GLU A 55 -16.13 8.10 12.92
N GLN A 56 -16.62 7.76 11.73
CA GLN A 56 -17.64 6.73 11.57
C GLN A 56 -17.17 5.34 12.02
N MET A 57 -15.92 4.97 11.71
CA MET A 57 -15.32 3.71 12.20
C MET A 57 -15.31 3.65 13.72
N ARG A 58 -14.93 4.77 14.36
CA ARG A 58 -14.92 4.89 15.83
C ARG A 58 -16.33 4.71 16.40
N LEU A 59 -17.30 5.44 15.86
CA LEU A 59 -18.70 5.34 16.31
C LEU A 59 -19.28 3.92 16.14
N SER A 60 -18.98 3.25 15.02
CA SER A 60 -19.38 1.84 14.81
C SER A 60 -18.75 0.91 15.82
N SER A 61 -17.46 1.08 16.11
CA SER A 61 -16.77 0.29 17.13
C SER A 61 -17.34 0.53 18.53
N ASP A 62 -17.63 1.79 18.89
CA ASP A 62 -18.26 2.16 20.18
C ASP A 62 -19.68 1.57 20.33
N ALA A 63 -20.39 1.43 19.21
CA ALA A 63 -21.71 0.78 19.15
C ALA A 63 -21.63 -0.77 19.18
N GLY A 64 -20.44 -1.36 19.31
CA GLY A 64 -20.24 -2.80 19.34
C GLY A 64 -20.35 -3.49 17.97
N GLN A 65 -20.38 -2.74 16.87
CA GLN A 65 -20.37 -3.29 15.52
C GLN A 65 -18.97 -3.77 15.11
N SER A 66 -18.91 -4.82 14.31
CA SER A 66 -17.68 -5.28 13.69
C SER A 66 -17.32 -4.39 12.50
N ALA A 67 -16.35 -3.51 12.69
CA ALA A 67 -15.91 -2.54 11.67
C ALA A 67 -14.60 -2.99 11.02
N ALA A 68 -14.47 -2.77 9.71
CA ALA A 68 -13.25 -3.04 8.97
C ALA A 68 -12.88 -1.89 8.02
N VAL A 69 -11.58 -1.76 7.72
CA VAL A 69 -11.08 -0.86 6.67
C VAL A 69 -10.15 -1.61 5.73
N LEU A 70 -10.39 -1.50 4.43
CA LEU A 70 -9.53 -2.06 3.41
C LEU A 70 -8.40 -1.11 3.06
N VAL A 71 -7.18 -1.63 3.03
CA VAL A 71 -5.98 -0.89 2.62
C VAL A 71 -5.26 -1.62 1.49
N SER A 72 -4.76 -0.87 0.51
CA SER A 72 -3.98 -1.44 -0.60
C SER A 72 -2.65 -1.99 -0.12
N GLY A 73 -2.17 -3.05 -0.73
CA GLY A 73 -0.93 -3.71 -0.39
C GLY A 73 -0.98 -4.36 0.99
N ASP A 74 0.04 -4.14 1.79
CA ASP A 74 0.13 -4.53 3.19
C ASP A 74 -0.02 -3.30 4.10
N ALA A 75 -0.80 -3.43 5.16
CA ALA A 75 -1.11 -2.34 6.09
C ALA A 75 0.14 -1.78 6.80
N GLY A 76 1.15 -2.61 7.02
CA GLY A 76 2.40 -2.24 7.68
C GLY A 76 3.41 -1.55 6.77
N LEU A 77 3.19 -1.52 5.44
CA LEU A 77 4.14 -0.98 4.48
C LEU A 77 3.63 0.30 3.81
N TYR A 78 3.99 1.47 4.36
CA TYR A 78 3.60 2.81 3.84
C TYR A 78 2.09 2.98 3.63
N SER A 79 1.27 2.43 4.54
CA SER A 79 -0.18 2.43 4.45
C SER A 79 -0.82 3.17 5.65
N LEU A 80 -2.10 2.93 5.90
CA LEU A 80 -2.88 3.67 6.90
C LEU A 80 -2.62 3.27 8.36
N LEU A 81 -1.92 2.15 8.64
CA LEU A 81 -1.77 1.59 9.98
C LEU A 81 -1.28 2.62 11.02
N GLU A 82 -0.19 3.30 10.74
CA GLU A 82 0.39 4.26 11.69
C GLU A 82 -0.51 5.48 11.94
N MET A 83 -1.28 5.87 10.94
CA MET A 83 -2.25 6.96 11.10
C MET A 83 -3.43 6.51 11.96
N LEU A 84 -3.98 5.32 11.70
CA LEU A 84 -5.09 4.76 12.47
C LEU A 84 -4.68 4.50 13.93
N LYS A 85 -3.45 4.03 14.18
CA LYS A 85 -2.90 3.92 15.55
C LYS A 85 -2.93 5.25 16.29
N ARG A 86 -2.54 6.34 15.64
CA ARG A 86 -2.56 7.67 16.27
C ARG A 86 -3.95 8.24 16.51
N LYS A 87 -4.92 7.89 15.64
CA LYS A 87 -6.28 8.46 15.69
C LYS A 87 -7.25 7.65 16.53
N ILE A 88 -7.09 6.34 16.60
CA ILE A 88 -8.03 5.41 17.23
C ILE A 88 -7.41 4.75 18.49
N GLY A 89 -6.11 4.50 18.49
CA GLY A 89 -5.40 3.72 19.50
C GLY A 89 -5.06 2.32 19.00
N GLY A 90 -3.81 1.90 19.22
CA GLY A 90 -3.30 0.63 18.69
C GLY A 90 -3.99 -0.60 19.29
N GLU A 91 -4.44 -0.51 20.54
CA GLU A 91 -5.13 -1.56 21.28
C GLU A 91 -6.53 -1.88 20.72
N TYR A 92 -7.09 -0.98 19.92
CA TYR A 92 -8.40 -1.16 19.27
C TYR A 92 -8.28 -1.67 17.84
N LEU A 93 -7.07 -1.96 17.36
CA LEU A 93 -6.80 -2.37 15.98
C LEU A 93 -6.37 -3.83 15.90
N ARG A 94 -6.92 -4.55 14.93
CA ARG A 94 -6.44 -5.87 14.51
C ARG A 94 -6.03 -5.81 13.04
N VAL A 95 -4.81 -6.26 12.72
CA VAL A 95 -4.25 -6.16 11.38
C VAL A 95 -4.24 -7.53 10.71
N HIS A 96 -4.83 -7.59 9.51
CA HIS A 96 -4.77 -8.75 8.63
C HIS A 96 -3.72 -8.46 7.55
N PRO A 97 -2.62 -9.24 7.48
CA PRO A 97 -1.53 -8.98 6.53
C PRO A 97 -1.93 -9.30 5.10
N GLY A 98 -1.22 -8.72 4.15
CA GLY A 98 -1.44 -8.98 2.73
C GLY A 98 -0.17 -8.86 1.91
N VAL A 99 -0.25 -9.21 0.63
CA VAL A 99 0.86 -9.07 -0.31
C VAL A 99 1.04 -7.60 -0.67
N SER A 100 2.23 -7.05 -0.41
CA SER A 100 2.55 -5.68 -0.86
C SER A 100 2.88 -5.64 -2.35
N ALA A 101 2.71 -4.46 -2.97
CA ALA A 101 3.16 -4.24 -4.35
C ALA A 101 4.67 -4.48 -4.51
N LEU A 102 5.48 -4.19 -3.46
CA LEU A 102 6.91 -4.48 -3.46
C LEU A 102 7.19 -5.99 -3.56
N GLN A 103 6.51 -6.81 -2.77
CA GLN A 103 6.69 -8.27 -2.79
C GLN A 103 6.32 -8.84 -4.16
N LEU A 104 5.19 -8.38 -4.74
CA LEU A 104 4.78 -8.81 -6.06
C LEU A 104 5.79 -8.38 -7.13
N PHE A 105 6.25 -7.13 -7.10
CA PHE A 105 7.22 -6.62 -8.05
C PHE A 105 8.56 -7.37 -7.95
N ALA A 106 9.06 -7.60 -6.74
CA ALA A 106 10.27 -8.40 -6.54
C ALA A 106 10.13 -9.82 -7.10
N ALA A 107 8.96 -10.44 -6.91
CA ALA A 107 8.65 -11.75 -7.48
C ALA A 107 8.62 -11.74 -9.03
N ARG A 108 8.06 -10.70 -9.65
CA ARG A 108 8.09 -10.53 -11.11
C ARG A 108 9.51 -10.39 -11.67
N LEU A 109 10.38 -9.72 -10.93
CA LEU A 109 11.79 -9.55 -11.29
C LEU A 109 12.66 -10.77 -10.91
N GLY A 110 12.15 -11.72 -10.15
CA GLY A 110 12.90 -12.85 -9.65
C GLY A 110 14.04 -12.47 -8.69
N VAL A 111 13.84 -11.42 -7.88
CA VAL A 111 14.87 -10.89 -6.97
C VAL A 111 14.48 -11.01 -5.50
N SER A 112 15.47 -11.26 -4.64
CA SER A 112 15.30 -11.13 -3.19
C SER A 112 15.26 -9.65 -2.80
N TRP A 113 14.46 -9.30 -1.80
CA TRP A 113 14.30 -7.93 -1.32
C TRP A 113 14.66 -7.74 0.16
N GLN A 114 15.15 -8.80 0.84
CA GLN A 114 15.44 -8.76 2.27
C GLN A 114 16.46 -7.67 2.67
N ASP A 115 17.45 -7.41 1.81
CA ASP A 115 18.52 -6.42 2.06
C ASP A 115 18.29 -5.12 1.25
N ALA A 116 17.12 -4.97 0.66
CA ALA A 116 16.82 -3.80 -0.16
C ALA A 116 16.47 -2.57 0.69
N LYS A 117 16.88 -1.40 0.23
CA LYS A 117 16.34 -0.14 0.75
C LYS A 117 14.96 0.10 0.17
N ILE A 118 13.99 0.36 1.04
CA ILE A 118 12.63 0.68 0.62
C ILE A 118 12.35 2.15 0.89
N LEU A 119 11.90 2.86 -0.13
CA LEU A 119 11.52 4.27 -0.11
C LEU A 119 10.06 4.42 -0.55
N SER A 120 9.46 5.55 -0.20
CA SER A 120 8.14 5.91 -0.69
C SER A 120 8.05 7.41 -0.91
N ALA A 121 7.68 7.80 -2.11
CA ALA A 121 7.22 9.15 -2.45
C ALA A 121 5.70 9.26 -2.36
N HIS A 122 4.98 8.13 -2.29
CA HIS A 122 3.52 8.11 -2.28
C HIS A 122 2.96 8.76 -1.01
N GLY A 123 2.41 9.97 -1.16
CA GLY A 123 1.90 10.78 -0.05
C GLY A 123 2.98 11.23 0.97
N ARG A 124 4.25 11.24 0.58
CA ARG A 124 5.40 11.59 1.42
C ARG A 124 6.41 12.42 0.65
N ALA A 125 7.13 13.27 1.38
CA ALA A 125 8.26 13.98 0.78
C ALA A 125 9.44 13.02 0.56
N LEU A 126 9.94 12.95 -0.67
CA LEU A 126 11.17 12.25 -1.03
C LEU A 126 12.04 13.22 -1.84
N SER A 127 13.23 13.52 -1.33
CA SER A 127 14.18 14.39 -2.06
C SER A 127 15.06 13.56 -3.01
N GLU A 128 15.53 14.20 -4.08
CA GLU A 128 16.52 13.63 -5.02
C GLU A 128 17.78 13.16 -4.28
N SER A 129 18.25 13.94 -3.31
CA SER A 129 19.44 13.59 -2.52
C SER A 129 19.22 12.31 -1.69
N ALA A 130 18.03 12.13 -1.11
CA ALA A 130 17.69 10.92 -0.35
C ALA A 130 17.58 9.70 -1.26
N LEU A 131 17.00 9.84 -2.46
CA LEU A 131 16.96 8.81 -3.47
C LEU A 131 18.38 8.39 -3.90
N CYS A 132 19.20 9.36 -4.31
CA CYS A 132 20.58 9.11 -4.75
C CYS A 132 21.43 8.48 -3.63
N HIS A 133 21.28 8.95 -2.40
CA HIS A 133 21.97 8.37 -1.26
C HIS A 133 21.59 6.89 -1.06
N ALA A 134 20.30 6.57 -1.11
CA ALA A 134 19.83 5.20 -0.98
C ALA A 134 20.40 4.28 -2.07
N VAL A 135 20.40 4.74 -3.33
CA VAL A 135 20.91 3.98 -4.47
C VAL A 135 22.43 3.77 -4.39
N ARG A 136 23.20 4.75 -3.87
CA ARG A 136 24.67 4.60 -3.68
C ARG A 136 25.04 3.63 -2.57
N THR A 137 24.20 3.55 -1.53
CA THR A 137 24.55 2.82 -0.29
C THR A 137 23.95 1.42 -0.23
N HIS A 138 23.05 1.08 -1.14
CA HIS A 138 22.37 -0.22 -1.16
C HIS A 138 22.43 -0.83 -2.56
N ARG A 139 22.63 -2.14 -2.61
CA ARG A 139 22.64 -2.89 -3.87
C ARG A 139 21.32 -2.82 -4.64
N GLN A 140 20.22 -2.72 -3.91
CA GLN A 140 18.86 -2.62 -4.45
C GLN A 140 18.07 -1.57 -3.67
N THR A 141 17.32 -0.78 -4.40
CA THR A 141 16.40 0.21 -3.82
C THR A 141 15.04 0.07 -4.50
N PHE A 142 14.00 -0.12 -3.71
CA PHE A 142 12.62 -0.06 -4.17
C PHE A 142 12.01 1.27 -3.76
N CYS A 143 11.23 1.87 -4.65
CA CYS A 143 10.56 3.13 -4.39
C CYS A 143 9.11 3.09 -4.83
N PHE A 144 8.18 3.36 -3.90
CA PHE A 144 6.79 3.62 -4.26
C PHE A 144 6.68 5.04 -4.80
N LEU A 145 6.11 5.15 -6.00
CA LEU A 145 6.00 6.41 -6.74
C LEU A 145 4.58 7.00 -6.67
N ASP A 146 4.46 8.26 -7.08
CA ASP A 146 3.21 8.96 -7.30
C ASP A 146 3.26 9.75 -8.61
N ALA A 147 2.23 10.57 -8.88
CA ALA A 147 2.17 11.33 -10.11
C ALA A 147 3.31 12.38 -10.26
N ALA A 148 3.76 12.96 -9.15
CA ALA A 148 4.85 13.95 -9.15
C ALA A 148 6.23 13.27 -9.22
N HIS A 149 6.40 12.18 -8.47
CA HIS A 149 7.63 11.41 -8.44
C HIS A 149 7.46 10.15 -9.32
N ASN A 150 7.34 10.37 -10.62
CA ASN A 150 7.15 9.33 -11.62
C ASN A 150 8.51 8.71 -12.07
N PRO A 151 8.52 7.67 -12.93
CA PRO A 151 9.77 7.06 -13.41
C PRO A 151 10.74 8.04 -14.09
N ALA A 152 10.23 9.05 -14.81
CA ALA A 152 11.06 10.08 -15.45
C ALA A 152 11.78 10.94 -14.40
N TRP A 153 11.09 11.35 -13.33
CA TRP A 153 11.70 12.05 -12.20
C TRP A 153 12.82 11.21 -11.56
N VAL A 154 12.61 9.92 -11.37
CA VAL A 154 13.64 9.01 -10.83
C VAL A 154 14.85 8.98 -11.74
N ARG A 155 14.66 8.81 -13.05
CA ARG A 155 15.76 8.77 -14.03
C ARG A 155 16.54 10.08 -14.04
N GLU A 156 15.85 11.22 -14.06
CA GLU A 156 16.47 12.54 -14.01
C GLU A 156 17.29 12.75 -12.73
N SER A 157 16.71 12.44 -11.58
CA SER A 157 17.40 12.53 -10.28
C SER A 157 18.67 11.68 -10.23
N LEU A 158 18.62 10.44 -10.77
CA LEU A 158 19.79 9.58 -10.84
C LEU A 158 20.87 10.14 -11.76
N ASN A 159 20.51 10.69 -12.92
CA ASN A 159 21.43 11.30 -13.86
C ASN A 159 22.12 12.53 -13.23
N LEU A 160 21.35 13.43 -12.63
CA LEU A 160 21.89 14.60 -11.91
C LEU A 160 22.79 14.18 -10.75
N GLY A 161 22.53 13.02 -10.16
CA GLY A 161 23.35 12.43 -9.10
C GLY A 161 24.58 11.68 -9.60
N GLY A 162 24.89 11.62 -10.91
CA GLY A 162 26.02 10.84 -11.44
C GLY A 162 25.82 9.32 -11.32
N LEU A 163 24.56 8.85 -11.48
CA LEU A 163 24.14 7.46 -11.35
C LEU A 163 23.48 6.94 -12.64
N GLU A 164 23.95 7.40 -13.80
CA GLU A 164 23.38 7.10 -15.12
C GLU A 164 23.38 5.61 -15.46
N ASN A 165 24.37 4.87 -14.93
CA ASN A 165 24.55 3.45 -15.19
C ASN A 165 23.68 2.53 -14.31
N VAL A 166 22.86 3.09 -13.41
CA VAL A 166 21.95 2.30 -12.58
C VAL A 166 20.81 1.76 -13.44
N ARG A 167 20.63 0.43 -13.38
CA ARG A 167 19.46 -0.21 -14.03
C ARG A 167 18.20 0.13 -13.28
N LEU A 168 17.22 0.68 -13.98
CA LEU A 168 15.91 1.02 -13.45
C LEU A 168 14.86 0.08 -14.04
N PHE A 169 14.01 -0.48 -13.21
CA PHE A 169 12.84 -1.27 -13.59
C PHE A 169 11.59 -0.62 -13.04
N VAL A 170 10.52 -0.65 -13.79
CA VAL A 170 9.23 -0.06 -13.41
C VAL A 170 8.18 -1.16 -13.40
N GLY A 171 7.41 -1.20 -12.32
CA GLY A 171 6.22 -2.05 -12.18
C GLY A 171 4.98 -1.17 -12.09
N GLU A 172 4.06 -1.35 -13.01
CA GLU A 172 2.80 -0.61 -13.07
C GLU A 172 1.62 -1.57 -13.06
N ARG A 173 0.53 -1.15 -12.40
CA ARG A 173 -0.73 -1.90 -12.33
C ARG A 173 -0.53 -3.38 -11.95
N LEU A 174 0.38 -3.61 -11.03
CA LEU A 174 0.75 -4.95 -10.57
C LEU A 174 -0.50 -5.71 -10.10
N SER A 175 -0.62 -6.95 -10.51
CA SER A 175 -1.74 -7.88 -10.37
C SER A 175 -2.96 -7.64 -11.27
N TYR A 176 -3.09 -6.52 -11.92
CA TYR A 176 -4.18 -6.26 -12.85
C TYR A 176 -3.92 -6.89 -14.24
N PRO A 177 -4.97 -7.11 -15.09
CA PRO A 177 -4.79 -7.70 -16.41
C PRO A 177 -3.84 -6.92 -17.34
N ASP A 178 -3.68 -5.62 -17.10
CA ASP A 178 -2.78 -4.71 -17.82
C ASP A 178 -1.48 -4.42 -17.04
N GLU A 179 -1.07 -5.35 -16.19
CA GLU A 179 0.21 -5.30 -15.47
C GLU A 179 1.39 -5.12 -16.43
N ARG A 180 2.31 -4.23 -16.08
CA ARG A 180 3.57 -4.02 -16.79
C ARG A 180 4.75 -4.11 -15.84
N THR A 181 5.79 -4.79 -16.28
CA THR A 181 7.09 -4.85 -15.59
C THR A 181 8.17 -4.79 -16.65
N GLU A 182 8.87 -3.68 -16.72
CA GLU A 182 9.84 -3.39 -17.79
C GLU A 182 11.07 -2.63 -17.29
N ALA A 183 12.16 -2.70 -18.08
CA ALA A 183 13.33 -1.83 -17.89
C ALA A 183 12.98 -0.43 -18.41
N TYR A 184 13.44 0.60 -17.66
CA TYR A 184 13.17 2.00 -17.96
C TYR A 184 14.46 2.76 -18.28
#